data_b087bc199c9f49629991b9f28b1680ee
#
_entry.id   b087bc199c9f49629991b9f28b1680ee
#
_cell.length_a   1.000
_cell.length_b   1.000
_cell.length_c   1.000
_cell.angle_alpha   90.00
_cell.angle_beta   90.00
_cell.angle_gamma   90.00
#
_symmetry.space_group_name_H-M   'P 1'
#
loop_
_entity.id
_entity.type
_entity.pdbx_description
1 polymer ?
#
loop_
_entity_poly.entity_id
_entity_poly.type
_entity_poly.pdbx_seq_one_letter_code
_entity_poly.pdbx_strand_id
1 'polypeptide(L)'
;MSLFRTLQNSPATISIFHNKKIPSSSHLYKILSRAYENLNKEKFQFQLDVMENRMPTFDQYQYIISNSLRSSMTNDVLRECFPLLKVDSSAGDTQVETDNTISKTKEKKSPSFTEGEYNLFYDTFNKLLESSNPDVDSAAIFKAPLVVDWDQVLIANNEEGVSTILSKYGE
;
A
#
# COMPACT_ATOMS: atom_id res chain seq x y z
N MET A 1 29.79 20.63 -5.75
CA MET A 1 29.19 19.29 -5.79
C MET A 1 27.69 19.41 -5.59
N SER A 2 26.96 19.08 -6.61
CA SER A 2 25.51 19.22 -6.60
C SER A 2 24.88 18.14 -5.73
N LEU A 3 24.10 18.54 -4.73
CA LEU A 3 23.28 17.66 -3.89
C LEU A 3 22.32 16.78 -4.71
N PHE A 4 22.00 17.18 -5.94
CA PHE A 4 21.15 16.42 -6.84
C PHE A 4 21.79 15.14 -7.37
N ARG A 5 23.11 15.03 -7.43
CA ARG A 5 23.80 13.81 -7.85
C ARG A 5 23.74 12.71 -6.79
N THR A 6 23.67 13.09 -5.51
CA THR A 6 23.60 12.13 -4.41
C THR A 6 22.21 11.47 -4.34
N LEU A 7 21.15 12.20 -4.72
CA LEU A 7 19.80 11.68 -4.74
C LEU A 7 19.53 10.74 -5.94
N GLN A 8 20.25 10.91 -7.04
CA GLN A 8 20.10 10.05 -8.23
C GLN A 8 20.76 8.67 -8.08
N ASN A 9 21.62 8.51 -7.10
CA ASN A 9 22.32 7.25 -6.83
C ASN A 9 21.82 6.51 -5.60
N SER A 10 20.75 7.01 -4.97
CA SER A 10 20.12 6.29 -3.86
C SER A 10 19.43 5.03 -4.40
N PRO A 11 19.67 3.87 -3.79
CA PRO A 11 18.94 2.67 -4.20
C PRO A 11 17.44 2.84 -3.94
N ALA A 12 16.64 2.23 -4.76
CA ALA A 12 15.20 2.16 -4.58
C ALA A 12 14.87 1.53 -3.21
N THR A 13 13.74 1.91 -2.64
CA THR A 13 13.26 1.34 -1.37
C THR A 13 11.96 0.60 -1.59
N ILE A 14 11.95 -0.67 -1.21
CA ILE A 14 10.76 -1.51 -1.16
C ILE A 14 10.46 -1.79 0.31
N SER A 15 9.24 -1.48 0.74
CA SER A 15 8.76 -1.79 2.08
C SER A 15 7.74 -2.90 2.05
N ILE A 16 7.79 -3.80 3.01
CA ILE A 16 6.72 -4.77 3.26
C ILE A 16 6.13 -4.52 4.66
N PHE A 17 4.82 -4.26 4.69
CA PHE A 17 4.04 -4.26 5.93
C PHE A 17 3.62 -5.69 6.21
N HIS A 18 4.27 -6.30 7.19
CA HIS A 18 4.29 -7.75 7.42
C HIS A 18 3.62 -8.12 8.74
N ASN A 19 2.88 -9.24 8.72
CA ASN A 19 2.35 -9.88 9.92
C ASN A 19 2.65 -11.39 9.87
N LYS A 20 3.46 -11.87 10.77
CA LYS A 20 3.86 -13.29 10.86
C LYS A 20 2.70 -14.25 11.05
N LYS A 21 1.60 -13.78 11.61
CA LYS A 21 0.40 -14.61 11.86
C LYS A 21 -0.38 -14.89 10.56
N ILE A 22 -0.11 -14.13 9.51
CA ILE A 22 -0.79 -14.27 8.20
C ILE A 22 0.12 -15.05 7.26
N PRO A 23 -0.28 -16.26 6.82
CA PRO A 23 0.57 -17.11 5.96
C PRO A 23 0.97 -16.46 4.64
N SER A 24 0.07 -15.74 3.99
CA SER A 24 0.37 -15.01 2.76
C SER A 24 1.40 -13.91 2.97
N SER A 25 1.37 -13.22 4.11
CA SER A 25 2.36 -12.22 4.48
C SER A 25 3.75 -12.85 4.65
N SER A 26 3.83 -13.97 5.34
CA SER A 26 5.09 -14.72 5.51
C SER A 26 5.63 -15.25 4.19
N HIS A 27 4.75 -15.65 3.28
CA HIS A 27 5.12 -16.10 1.94
C HIS A 27 5.76 -14.96 1.11
N LEU A 28 5.12 -13.81 1.05
CA LEU A 28 5.66 -12.64 0.33
C LEU A 28 6.97 -12.13 0.95
N TYR A 29 7.06 -12.15 2.26
CA TYR A 29 8.30 -11.79 2.94
C TYR A 29 9.48 -12.68 2.52
N LYS A 30 9.25 -13.99 2.41
CA LYS A 30 10.28 -14.94 1.93
C LYS A 30 10.69 -14.66 0.48
N ILE A 31 9.73 -14.37 -0.39
CA ILE A 31 10.01 -14.01 -1.79
C ILE A 31 10.89 -12.77 -1.87
N LEU A 32 10.49 -11.70 -1.15
CA LEU A 32 11.24 -10.44 -1.13
C LEU A 32 12.64 -10.60 -0.52
N SER A 33 12.77 -11.39 0.55
CA SER A 33 14.07 -11.64 1.18
C SER A 33 15.03 -12.38 0.23
N ARG A 34 14.54 -13.37 -0.50
CA ARG A 34 15.35 -14.08 -1.53
C ARG A 34 15.74 -13.15 -2.67
N ALA A 35 14.80 -12.35 -3.15
CA ALA A 35 15.09 -11.37 -4.19
C ALA A 35 16.10 -10.33 -3.72
N TYR A 36 15.98 -9.84 -2.50
CA TYR A 36 16.94 -8.94 -1.89
C TYR A 36 18.35 -9.54 -1.87
N GLU A 37 18.50 -10.76 -1.41
CA GLU A 37 19.79 -11.45 -1.37
C GLU A 37 20.36 -11.68 -2.76
N ASN A 38 19.54 -12.09 -3.73
CA ASN A 38 20.00 -12.45 -5.07
C ASN A 38 20.30 -11.24 -5.94
N LEU A 39 19.44 -10.25 -5.96
CA LEU A 39 19.56 -9.09 -6.85
C LEU A 39 20.61 -8.07 -6.38
N ASN A 40 20.91 -8.05 -5.09
CA ASN A 40 21.90 -7.14 -4.51
C ASN A 40 23.34 -7.74 -4.42
N LYS A 41 23.59 -8.94 -4.95
CA LYS A 41 24.90 -9.60 -4.87
C LYS A 41 26.00 -8.84 -5.60
N GLU A 42 25.73 -8.40 -6.82
CA GLU A 42 26.72 -7.73 -7.66
C GLU A 42 26.60 -6.22 -7.59
N LYS A 43 25.39 -5.72 -7.57
CA LYS A 43 25.06 -4.30 -7.48
C LYS A 43 23.87 -4.11 -6.58
N PHE A 44 23.96 -3.17 -5.64
CA PHE A 44 22.86 -2.83 -4.78
C PHE A 44 21.72 -2.21 -5.60
N GLN A 45 20.61 -2.94 -5.74
CA GLN A 45 19.46 -2.55 -6.57
C GLN A 45 18.40 -1.84 -5.75
N PHE A 46 18.05 -2.38 -4.59
CA PHE A 46 17.04 -1.82 -3.71
C PHE A 46 17.29 -2.18 -2.24
N GLN A 47 16.78 -1.34 -1.38
CA GLN A 47 16.72 -1.57 0.06
C GLN A 47 15.38 -2.21 0.41
N LEU A 48 15.39 -3.21 1.27
CA LEU A 48 14.18 -3.85 1.78
C LEU A 48 13.93 -3.42 3.21
N ASP A 49 12.83 -2.70 3.42
CA ASP A 49 12.34 -2.32 4.75
C ASP A 49 11.21 -3.25 5.19
N VAL A 50 11.38 -3.89 6.32
CA VAL A 50 10.37 -4.78 6.90
C VAL A 50 9.66 -4.07 8.05
N MET A 51 8.39 -3.77 7.85
CA MET A 51 7.51 -3.14 8.84
C MET A 51 6.64 -4.21 9.49
N GLU A 52 7.16 -4.83 10.54
CA GLU A 52 6.44 -5.91 11.22
C GLU A 52 5.38 -5.36 12.18
N ASN A 53 4.16 -5.87 12.06
CA ASN A 53 3.01 -5.47 12.88
C ASN A 53 2.74 -3.96 12.87
N ARG A 54 2.88 -3.36 11.72
CA ARG A 54 2.63 -1.92 11.50
C ARG A 54 1.73 -1.73 10.30
N MET A 55 0.93 -0.70 10.34
CA MET A 55 0.26 -0.18 9.16
C MET A 55 0.98 1.07 8.66
N PRO A 56 0.79 1.47 7.39
CA PRO A 56 1.35 2.72 6.88
C PRO A 56 0.93 3.91 7.74
N THR A 57 1.80 4.90 7.88
CA THR A 57 1.44 6.21 8.43
C THR A 57 0.48 6.94 7.48
N PHE A 58 -0.19 7.98 7.96
CA PHE A 58 -1.07 8.77 7.10
C PHE A 58 -0.32 9.37 5.90
N ASP A 59 0.89 9.88 6.09
CA ASP A 59 1.70 10.43 5.01
C ASP A 59 2.08 9.37 3.96
N GLN A 60 2.43 8.17 4.40
CA GLN A 60 2.70 7.04 3.51
C GLN A 60 1.44 6.62 2.73
N TYR A 61 0.32 6.51 3.42
CA TYR A 61 -0.97 6.21 2.81
C TYR A 61 -1.35 7.27 1.77
N GLN A 62 -1.24 8.54 2.12
CA GLN A 62 -1.56 9.64 1.22
C GLN A 62 -0.66 9.66 0.00
N TYR A 63 0.63 9.37 0.17
CA TYR A 63 1.57 9.25 -0.94
C TYR A 63 1.17 8.13 -1.91
N ILE A 64 0.80 6.97 -1.40
CA ILE A 64 0.33 5.83 -2.20
C ILE A 64 -0.92 6.22 -2.98
N ILE A 65 -1.93 6.78 -2.32
CA ILE A 65 -3.20 7.17 -2.94
C ILE A 65 -3.01 8.23 -4.03
N SER A 66 -2.11 9.19 -3.79
CA SER A 66 -1.92 10.32 -4.70
C SER A 66 -1.07 9.96 -5.92
N ASN A 67 -0.13 9.04 -5.79
CA ASN A 67 0.91 8.80 -6.80
C ASN A 67 0.86 7.41 -7.43
N SER A 68 0.20 6.43 -6.80
CA SER A 68 0.10 5.10 -7.41
C SER A 68 -0.73 5.13 -8.69
N LEU A 69 -0.30 4.33 -9.66
CA LEU A 69 -1.06 4.15 -10.88
C LEU A 69 -2.44 3.60 -10.56
N ARG A 70 -3.47 4.33 -10.95
CA ARG A 70 -4.87 3.91 -10.76
C ARG A 70 -5.23 2.82 -11.75
N SER A 71 -4.82 1.62 -11.44
CA SER A 71 -5.28 0.42 -12.13
C SER A 71 -6.32 -0.30 -11.27
N SER A 72 -7.08 -1.18 -11.89
CA SER A 72 -7.97 -2.08 -11.15
C SER A 72 -7.22 -2.88 -10.09
N MET A 73 -6.02 -3.36 -10.43
CA MET A 73 -5.16 -4.11 -9.51
C MET A 73 -4.75 -3.29 -8.28
N THR A 74 -4.39 -2.03 -8.46
CA THR A 74 -4.05 -1.13 -7.35
C THR A 74 -5.25 -0.92 -6.43
N ASN A 75 -6.43 -0.72 -7.00
CA ASN A 75 -7.66 -0.56 -6.22
C ASN A 75 -8.01 -1.82 -5.43
N ASP A 76 -7.82 -2.99 -6.01
CA ASP A 76 -8.08 -4.27 -5.35
C ASP A 76 -7.12 -4.49 -4.18
N VAL A 77 -5.84 -4.18 -4.35
CA VAL A 77 -4.85 -4.22 -3.27
C VAL A 77 -5.24 -3.30 -2.12
N LEU A 78 -5.63 -2.07 -2.43
CA LEU A 78 -6.06 -1.10 -1.41
C LEU A 78 -7.31 -1.54 -0.66
N ARG A 79 -8.30 -2.12 -1.37
CA ARG A 79 -9.52 -2.65 -0.75
C ARG A 79 -9.23 -3.80 0.18
N GLU A 80 -8.35 -4.70 -0.21
CA GLU A 80 -7.99 -5.86 0.61
C GLU A 80 -7.18 -5.47 1.83
N CYS A 81 -6.22 -4.53 1.68
CA CYS A 81 -5.37 -4.08 2.77
C CYS A 81 -6.09 -3.12 3.73
N PHE A 82 -7.03 -2.34 3.23
CA PHE A 82 -7.82 -1.39 4.02
C PHE A 82 -9.32 -1.71 3.93
N PRO A 83 -9.80 -2.69 4.70
CA PRO A 83 -11.21 -3.13 4.62
C PRO A 83 -12.23 -2.03 4.93
N LEU A 84 -11.83 -1.01 5.70
CA LEU A 84 -12.68 0.13 6.03
C LEU A 84 -12.68 1.21 4.95
N LEU A 85 -11.82 1.11 3.95
CA LEU A 85 -11.82 2.01 2.82
C LEU A 85 -13.08 1.79 1.99
N LYS A 86 -14.03 2.69 2.10
CA LYS A 86 -15.23 2.69 1.27
C LYS A 86 -14.85 3.12 -0.14
N VAL A 87 -14.60 2.14 -0.97
CA VAL A 87 -14.62 2.37 -2.39
C VAL A 87 -16.09 2.41 -2.77
N ASP A 88 -16.59 3.57 -3.11
CA ASP A 88 -17.91 3.67 -3.70
C ASP A 88 -17.94 2.82 -4.97
N SER A 89 -18.40 1.60 -4.81
CA SER A 89 -18.71 0.71 -5.92
C SER A 89 -20.02 1.11 -6.60
N SER A 90 -20.53 2.30 -6.28
CA SER A 90 -21.66 2.90 -6.96
C SER A 90 -21.23 3.54 -8.28
N ALA A 91 -20.69 2.72 -9.17
CA ALA A 91 -20.98 2.86 -10.57
C ALA A 91 -22.41 2.29 -10.85
N GLY A 92 -23.26 2.31 -9.85
CA GLY A 92 -24.67 1.99 -9.96
C GLY A 92 -25.41 3.28 -10.25
N ASP A 93 -25.88 3.40 -11.50
CA ASP A 93 -26.87 4.34 -11.93
C ASP A 93 -27.93 4.60 -10.85
N THR A 94 -27.80 5.69 -10.13
CA THR A 94 -28.95 6.43 -9.71
C THR A 94 -28.90 7.74 -10.47
N GLN A 95 -29.51 7.69 -11.66
CA GLN A 95 -29.94 8.90 -12.33
C GLN A 95 -30.90 9.60 -11.40
N VAL A 96 -30.40 10.56 -10.65
CA VAL A 96 -31.24 11.65 -10.20
C VAL A 96 -31.13 12.69 -11.28
N GLU A 97 -32.10 12.67 -12.18
CA GLU A 97 -32.40 13.79 -13.04
C GLU A 97 -32.73 14.98 -12.13
N THR A 98 -31.78 15.85 -11.94
CA THR A 98 -32.07 17.23 -11.63
C THR A 98 -31.45 18.07 -12.72
N ASP A 99 -32.35 18.62 -13.50
CA ASP A 99 -32.16 19.67 -14.47
C ASP A 99 -31.13 20.71 -14.04
N ASN A 100 -30.43 21.19 -15.06
CA ASN A 100 -29.74 22.45 -15.21
C ASN A 100 -28.27 22.50 -14.78
N THR A 101 -27.47 22.37 -15.88
CA THR A 101 -26.40 23.32 -16.17
C THR A 101 -25.49 23.66 -15.01
N ILE A 102 -24.48 22.88 -14.87
CA ILE A 102 -23.11 23.34 -14.72
C ILE A 102 -22.25 22.10 -14.96
N SER A 103 -21.39 22.19 -15.97
CA SER A 103 -20.31 21.23 -16.19
C SER A 103 -19.39 21.23 -14.97
N LYS A 104 -19.82 20.59 -13.90
CA LYS A 104 -18.93 20.13 -12.87
C LYS A 104 -18.29 18.88 -13.43
N THR A 105 -17.07 19.00 -13.90
CA THR A 105 -16.14 17.91 -13.91
C THR A 105 -16.28 17.24 -12.55
N LYS A 106 -17.03 16.15 -12.48
CA LYS A 106 -16.99 15.27 -11.33
C LYS A 106 -15.59 14.68 -11.34
N GLU A 107 -14.65 15.34 -10.68
CA GLU A 107 -13.48 14.68 -10.19
C GLU A 107 -14.03 13.50 -9.40
N LYS A 108 -13.84 12.29 -9.91
CA LYS A 108 -14.07 11.08 -9.14
C LYS A 108 -13.15 11.20 -7.93
N LYS A 109 -13.70 11.66 -6.81
CA LYS A 109 -12.99 11.60 -5.55
C LYS A 109 -12.61 10.17 -5.35
N SER A 110 -11.31 9.89 -5.47
CA SER A 110 -10.78 8.61 -5.07
C SER A 110 -11.19 8.38 -3.63
N PRO A 111 -11.69 7.18 -3.31
CA PRO A 111 -12.00 6.85 -1.94
C PRO A 111 -10.76 7.07 -1.10
N SER A 112 -10.83 7.97 -0.16
CA SER A 112 -9.72 8.31 0.72
C SER A 112 -10.24 8.61 2.11
N PHE A 113 -9.44 8.25 3.10
CA PHE A 113 -9.68 8.69 4.46
C PHE A 113 -9.25 10.14 4.65
N THR A 114 -9.95 10.87 5.49
CA THR A 114 -9.43 12.12 6.04
C THR A 114 -8.30 11.81 7.02
N GLU A 115 -7.44 12.79 7.29
CA GLU A 115 -6.35 12.63 8.24
C GLU A 115 -6.86 12.22 9.63
N GLY A 116 -7.93 12.83 10.11
CA GLY A 116 -8.54 12.49 11.40
C GLY A 116 -9.08 11.07 11.46
N GLU A 117 -9.76 10.62 10.41
CA GLU A 117 -10.24 9.23 10.31
C GLU A 117 -9.09 8.23 10.28
N TYR A 118 -8.07 8.51 9.48
CA TYR A 118 -6.91 7.63 9.36
C TYR A 118 -6.13 7.52 10.68
N ASN A 119 -5.89 8.62 11.35
CA ASN A 119 -5.21 8.62 12.65
C ASN A 119 -6.00 7.86 13.70
N LEU A 120 -7.33 7.95 13.68
CA LEU A 120 -8.17 7.13 14.56
C LEU A 120 -8.01 5.63 14.27
N PHE A 121 -7.98 5.24 13.02
CA PHE A 121 -7.74 3.85 12.63
C PHE A 121 -6.33 3.38 13.01
N TYR A 122 -5.35 4.23 12.81
CA TYR A 122 -3.95 3.96 13.16
C TYR A 122 -3.79 3.72 14.66
N ASP A 123 -4.34 4.58 15.49
CA ASP A 123 -4.30 4.45 16.95
C ASP A 123 -5.06 3.20 17.41
N THR A 124 -6.21 2.93 16.80
CA THR A 124 -7.02 1.75 17.10
C THR A 124 -6.27 0.46 16.71
N PHE A 125 -5.64 0.44 15.55
CA PHE A 125 -4.82 -0.67 15.10
C PHE A 125 -3.70 -0.99 16.09
N ASN A 126 -2.96 0.00 16.55
CA ASN A 126 -1.90 -0.16 17.53
C ASN A 126 -2.43 -0.69 18.87
N LYS A 127 -3.56 -0.18 19.34
CA LYS A 127 -4.21 -0.67 20.57
C LYS A 127 -4.65 -2.13 20.45
N LEU A 128 -5.15 -2.55 19.28
CA LEU A 128 -5.54 -3.93 19.03
C LEU A 128 -4.34 -4.87 19.00
N LEU A 129 -3.20 -4.42 18.53
CA LEU A 129 -1.95 -5.21 18.56
C LEU A 129 -1.44 -5.43 19.98
N GLU A 130 -1.61 -4.45 20.85
CA GLU A 130 -1.25 -4.54 22.27
C GLU A 130 -2.26 -5.36 23.10
N SER A 131 -3.48 -5.48 22.59
CA SER A 131 -4.55 -6.20 23.25
C SER A 131 -4.34 -7.71 23.14
N SER A 132 -4.45 -8.39 24.27
CA SER A 132 -4.45 -9.86 24.34
C SER A 132 -5.82 -10.48 24.05
N ASN A 133 -6.79 -9.68 23.59
CA ASN A 133 -8.14 -10.17 23.33
C ASN A 133 -8.21 -10.89 21.97
N PRO A 134 -8.50 -12.21 21.97
CA PRO A 134 -8.56 -12.99 20.74
C PRO A 134 -9.77 -12.66 19.85
N ASP A 135 -10.76 -11.96 20.36
CA ASP A 135 -12.01 -11.67 19.65
C ASP A 135 -11.91 -10.45 18.73
N VAL A 136 -10.83 -9.68 18.82
CA VAL A 136 -10.66 -8.46 18.04
C VAL A 136 -9.43 -8.58 17.16
N ASP A 137 -9.66 -8.58 15.85
CA ASP A 137 -8.62 -8.73 14.86
C ASP A 137 -8.22 -7.36 14.27
N SER A 138 -6.95 -7.00 14.44
CA SER A 138 -6.36 -5.80 13.80
C SER A 138 -6.46 -5.83 12.28
N ALA A 139 -6.59 -7.01 11.67
CA ALA A 139 -6.80 -7.17 10.24
C ALA A 139 -8.12 -6.57 9.74
N ALA A 140 -9.07 -6.29 10.62
CA ALA A 140 -10.28 -5.54 10.26
C ALA A 140 -9.98 -4.07 9.88
N ILE A 141 -8.88 -3.51 10.36
CA ILE A 141 -8.43 -2.15 10.06
C ILE A 141 -7.39 -2.15 8.95
N PHE A 142 -6.33 -2.92 9.11
CA PHE A 142 -5.28 -3.09 8.12
C PHE A 142 -4.86 -4.56 8.03
N LYS A 143 -4.98 -5.11 6.84
CA LYS A 143 -4.62 -6.50 6.56
C LYS A 143 -3.30 -6.58 5.80
N ALA A 144 -2.28 -7.14 6.43
CA ALA A 144 -1.03 -7.48 5.75
C ALA A 144 -1.23 -8.71 4.82
N PRO A 145 -0.40 -8.91 3.80
CA PRO A 145 0.75 -8.09 3.44
C PRO A 145 0.40 -6.89 2.56
N LEU A 146 1.18 -5.85 2.67
CA LEU A 146 1.24 -4.76 1.70
C LEU A 146 2.69 -4.50 1.34
N VAL A 147 3.02 -4.62 0.07
CA VAL A 147 4.36 -4.33 -0.48
C VAL A 147 4.28 -3.02 -1.25
N VAL A 148 5.19 -2.12 -0.98
CA VAL A 148 5.26 -0.80 -1.64
C VAL A 148 6.67 -0.58 -2.17
N ASP A 149 6.77 -0.35 -3.47
CA ASP A 149 7.96 0.22 -4.09
C ASP A 149 7.78 1.74 -4.17
N TRP A 150 8.52 2.47 -3.36
CA TRP A 150 8.37 3.92 -3.23
C TRP A 150 8.90 4.69 -4.44
N ASP A 151 9.84 4.12 -5.17
CA ASP A 151 10.44 4.77 -6.35
C ASP A 151 9.58 4.60 -7.59
N GLN A 152 9.00 3.42 -7.78
CA GLN A 152 8.08 3.15 -8.88
C GLN A 152 6.63 3.52 -8.56
N VAL A 153 6.34 3.73 -7.28
CA VAL A 153 4.98 3.92 -6.75
C VAL A 153 4.04 2.78 -7.15
N LEU A 154 4.52 1.56 -6.97
CA LEU A 154 3.76 0.33 -7.19
C LEU A 154 3.45 -0.34 -5.87
N ILE A 155 2.27 -0.91 -5.77
CA ILE A 155 1.84 -1.68 -4.61
C ILE A 155 1.42 -3.09 -5.00
N ALA A 156 1.61 -4.02 -4.08
CA ALA A 156 1.23 -5.41 -4.25
C ALA A 156 0.85 -6.05 -2.91
N ASN A 157 0.00 -7.05 -2.98
CA ASN A 157 -0.34 -7.90 -1.83
C ASN A 157 -0.36 -9.39 -2.18
N ASN A 158 0.13 -9.73 -3.36
CA ASN A 158 0.22 -11.10 -3.84
C ASN A 158 1.52 -11.32 -4.62
N GLU A 159 1.79 -12.57 -4.94
CA GLU A 159 3.02 -12.98 -5.60
C GLU A 159 3.17 -12.38 -7.01
N GLU A 160 2.08 -12.33 -7.78
CA GLU A 160 2.07 -11.76 -9.13
C GLU A 160 2.43 -10.27 -9.11
N GLY A 161 1.85 -9.51 -8.20
CA GLY A 161 2.16 -8.10 -8.03
C GLY A 161 3.61 -7.87 -7.59
N VAL A 162 4.13 -8.68 -6.68
CA VAL A 162 5.52 -8.61 -6.24
C VAL A 162 6.48 -8.96 -7.39
N SER A 163 6.18 -9.97 -8.19
CA SER A 163 6.96 -10.30 -9.39
C SER A 163 6.99 -9.15 -10.39
N THR A 164 5.89 -8.45 -10.56
CA THR A 164 5.82 -7.25 -11.41
C THR A 164 6.72 -6.14 -10.90
N ILE A 165 6.73 -5.88 -9.59
CA ILE A 165 7.63 -4.92 -8.96
C ILE A 165 9.10 -5.31 -9.18
N LEU A 166 9.44 -6.57 -8.90
CA LEU A 166 10.82 -7.08 -8.97
C LEU A 166 11.35 -7.18 -10.40
N SER A 167 10.50 -7.31 -11.40
CA SER A 167 10.90 -7.42 -12.81
C SER A 167 11.74 -6.23 -13.29
N LYS A 168 11.60 -5.07 -12.67
CA LYS A 168 12.40 -3.88 -12.97
C LYS A 168 13.80 -3.90 -12.35
N TYR A 169 14.06 -4.83 -11.43
CA TYR A 169 15.34 -5.00 -10.76
C TYR A 169 16.14 -6.21 -11.27
N GLY A 170 15.68 -6.87 -12.33
CA GLY A 170 16.42 -7.90 -13.01
C GLY A 170 15.95 -9.35 -12.82
N GLU A 171 14.70 -9.53 -12.39
CA GLU A 171 14.05 -10.86 -12.48
C GLU A 171 13.15 -10.98 -13.69
#